data_33d09c4f1b57ff8becef87478b654dee
#
_entry.id   33d09c4f1b57ff8becef87478b654dee
#
_cell.length_a   1.000
_cell.length_b   1.000
_cell.length_c   1.000
_cell.angle_alpha   90.00
_cell.angle_beta   90.00
_cell.angle_gamma   90.00
#
_symmetry.space_group_name_H-M   'P 1'
#
loop_
_entity.id
_entity.type
_entity.pdbx_description
1 polymer ?
#
loop_
_entity_poly.entity_id
_entity_poly.type
_entity_poly.pdbx_seq_one_letter_code
_entity_poly.pdbx_strand_id
1 'polypeptide(L)'
;MGGALLLILLLVAATVLTTLRMQAERAERNHRQAEAEAAFLAQPDRHPHRMVHYGHYVFRTPAPLALFDPGLDPVTGQSIFLEGHRQNTDMFAAAGASADLGGFSGLSPAMVYQWFAPLLLILLGHGLFARERESGTLASLLAQGTSGPLLMAGKALALLSVVVVLLLPMALSLVLALGAGEAALAAWALLSAYLLYLAIWGALALLVSALLKRRSSVLATLVTLWIALTLVLPSVATSAATRIAPQAGKLETDLAMLSDLRKLGDGHNANDPAFAQLRADLLARHGVQRVEDLPVNLRGVVAQFSEQRLTEMLNRYADRRLSTQVRQAAIQERHGWLTPVLAVADASRALTGTDLAHHHRFLREAEALRYAFVQGLNRVHAEQLAYSDDIRRSSDAQAERRTRVAAANWQLLERFRFEPDAAVRRIARAGHQWLMLGAWFLVLLGGGVWAGRRLQP
;
A
#
# COMPACT_ATOMS: atom_id res chain seq x y z
N MET A 1 23.61 -4.56 28.33
CA MET A 1 22.32 -5.22 28.64
C MET A 1 21.14 -4.24 28.61
N GLY A 2 21.20 -3.02 29.18
CA GLY A 2 20.09 -2.08 29.22
C GLY A 2 19.51 -1.70 27.86
N GLY A 3 20.36 -1.38 26.85
CA GLY A 3 19.88 -1.00 25.52
C GLY A 3 19.17 -2.14 24.77
N ALA A 4 19.60 -3.40 24.93
CA ALA A 4 18.91 -4.54 24.35
C ALA A 4 17.53 -4.74 24.99
N LEU A 5 17.43 -4.63 26.31
CA LEU A 5 16.17 -4.72 27.03
C LEU A 5 15.23 -3.60 26.60
N LEU A 6 15.72 -2.35 26.51
CA LEU A 6 14.93 -1.21 26.07
C LEU A 6 14.38 -1.41 24.66
N LEU A 7 15.20 -1.91 23.71
CA LEU A 7 14.74 -2.18 22.35
C LEU A 7 13.70 -3.29 22.30
N ILE A 8 13.88 -4.38 23.07
CA ILE A 8 12.88 -5.45 23.15
C ILE A 8 11.55 -4.92 23.72
N LEU A 9 11.61 -4.11 24.78
CA LEU A 9 10.41 -3.48 25.36
C LEU A 9 9.73 -2.56 24.33
N LEU A 10 10.51 -1.78 23.58
CA LEU A 10 9.97 -0.91 22.51
C LEU A 10 9.32 -1.75 21.41
N LEU A 11 9.93 -2.85 20.98
CA LEU A 11 9.36 -3.77 19.99
C LEU A 11 8.05 -4.40 20.48
N VAL A 12 8.03 -4.88 21.71
CA VAL A 12 6.80 -5.46 22.31
C VAL A 12 5.71 -4.39 22.40
N ALA A 13 6.03 -3.20 22.90
CA ALA A 13 5.07 -2.09 23.01
C ALA A 13 4.53 -1.69 21.63
N ALA A 14 5.42 -1.52 20.64
CA ALA A 14 5.01 -1.21 19.27
C ALA A 14 4.10 -2.30 18.70
N THR A 15 4.45 -3.59 18.90
CA THR A 15 3.63 -4.71 18.45
C THR A 15 2.24 -4.69 19.08
N VAL A 16 2.15 -4.54 20.41
CA VAL A 16 0.87 -4.53 21.13
C VAL A 16 0.01 -3.34 20.67
N LEU A 17 0.58 -2.13 20.69
CA LEU A 17 -0.16 -0.91 20.29
C LEU A 17 -0.65 -0.98 18.85
N THR A 18 0.22 -1.40 17.91
CA THR A 18 -0.16 -1.52 16.50
C THR A 18 -1.22 -2.61 16.29
N THR A 19 -1.13 -3.73 17.02
CA THR A 19 -2.11 -4.81 16.96
C THR A 19 -3.48 -4.34 17.43
N LEU A 20 -3.55 -3.69 18.60
CA LEU A 20 -4.80 -3.17 19.16
C LEU A 20 -5.44 -2.14 18.21
N ARG A 21 -4.62 -1.24 17.67
CA ARG A 21 -5.06 -0.26 16.68
C ARG A 21 -5.59 -0.94 15.42
N MET A 22 -4.86 -1.87 14.83
CA MET A 22 -5.28 -2.56 13.60
C MET A 22 -6.55 -3.40 13.79
N GLN A 23 -6.71 -4.05 14.95
CA GLN A 23 -7.94 -4.79 15.26
C GLN A 23 -9.14 -3.85 15.36
N ALA A 24 -8.99 -2.72 16.06
CA ALA A 24 -10.03 -1.70 16.15
C ALA A 24 -10.39 -1.13 14.77
N GLU A 25 -9.38 -0.79 13.96
CA GLU A 25 -9.59 -0.28 12.59
C GLU A 25 -10.27 -1.31 11.66
N ARG A 26 -9.92 -2.60 11.77
CA ARG A 26 -10.60 -3.66 11.00
C ARG A 26 -12.07 -3.78 11.41
N ALA A 27 -12.36 -3.82 12.69
CA ALA A 27 -13.73 -3.91 13.22
C ALA A 27 -14.56 -2.70 12.76
N GLU A 28 -14.00 -1.49 12.93
CA GLU A 28 -14.64 -0.23 12.53
C GLU A 28 -14.94 -0.19 11.03
N ARG A 29 -13.98 -0.56 10.17
CA ARG A 29 -14.18 -0.54 8.72
C ARG A 29 -15.19 -1.58 8.25
N ASN A 30 -15.18 -2.78 8.83
CA ASN A 30 -16.19 -3.80 8.55
C ASN A 30 -17.58 -3.34 8.97
N HIS A 31 -17.68 -2.69 10.12
CA HIS A 31 -18.95 -2.14 10.61
C HIS A 31 -19.46 -1.03 9.68
N ARG A 32 -18.61 -0.05 9.35
CA ARG A 32 -18.98 1.04 8.44
C ARG A 32 -19.32 0.57 7.02
N GLN A 33 -18.63 -0.46 6.52
CA GLN A 33 -19.00 -1.09 5.26
C GLN A 33 -20.41 -1.66 5.32
N ALA A 34 -20.73 -2.42 6.37
CA ALA A 34 -22.06 -2.99 6.55
C ALA A 34 -23.15 -1.93 6.73
N GLU A 35 -22.86 -0.86 7.48
CA GLU A 35 -23.77 0.28 7.63
C GLU A 35 -24.03 1.00 6.30
N ALA A 36 -22.98 1.26 5.51
CA ALA A 36 -23.12 1.91 4.22
C ALA A 36 -23.95 1.06 3.24
N GLU A 37 -23.71 -0.26 3.19
CA GLU A 37 -24.51 -1.22 2.41
C GLU A 37 -25.98 -1.22 2.86
N ALA A 38 -26.22 -1.34 4.17
CA ALA A 38 -27.57 -1.34 4.73
C ALA A 38 -28.31 -0.02 4.45
N ALA A 39 -27.62 1.12 4.64
CA ALA A 39 -28.21 2.45 4.39
C ALA A 39 -28.60 2.64 2.91
N PHE A 40 -27.77 2.10 1.99
CA PHE A 40 -28.07 2.13 0.56
C PHE A 40 -29.29 1.25 0.22
N LEU A 41 -29.30 0.01 0.71
CA LEU A 41 -30.38 -0.95 0.43
C LEU A 41 -31.71 -0.59 1.10
N ALA A 42 -31.68 0.17 2.21
CA ALA A 42 -32.88 0.64 2.93
C ALA A 42 -33.55 1.85 2.26
N GLN A 43 -33.01 2.38 1.16
CA GLN A 43 -33.62 3.51 0.48
C GLN A 43 -34.99 3.12 -0.11
N PRO A 44 -36.01 4.00 0.04
CA PRO A 44 -37.35 3.75 -0.49
C PRO A 44 -37.36 3.80 -2.02
N ASP A 45 -38.50 3.41 -2.60
CA ASP A 45 -38.76 3.59 -4.02
C ASP A 45 -38.49 5.01 -4.47
N ARG A 46 -37.62 5.18 -5.44
CA ARG A 46 -37.23 6.47 -5.97
C ARG A 46 -36.71 6.38 -7.39
N HIS A 47 -36.48 7.53 -8.00
CA HIS A 47 -35.90 7.60 -9.33
C HIS A 47 -34.47 7.05 -9.35
N PRO A 48 -34.08 6.17 -10.30
CA PRO A 48 -32.76 5.54 -10.36
C PRO A 48 -31.61 6.54 -10.32
N HIS A 49 -31.72 7.65 -11.05
CA HIS A 49 -30.71 8.70 -11.08
C HIS A 49 -30.48 9.37 -9.72
N ARG A 50 -31.48 9.43 -8.83
CA ARG A 50 -31.26 9.87 -7.44
C ARG A 50 -30.40 8.89 -6.64
N MET A 51 -30.48 7.59 -6.96
CA MET A 51 -29.62 6.58 -6.34
C MET A 51 -28.19 6.63 -6.85
N VAL A 52 -28.00 6.99 -8.13
CA VAL A 52 -26.67 7.26 -8.70
C VAL A 52 -25.93 8.33 -7.90
N HIS A 53 -26.64 9.38 -7.45
CA HIS A 53 -26.07 10.46 -6.63
C HIS A 53 -26.12 10.23 -5.13
N TYR A 54 -26.97 9.30 -4.65
CA TYR A 54 -26.99 8.95 -3.24
C TYR A 54 -25.63 8.38 -2.80
N GLY A 55 -25.02 7.59 -3.69
CA GLY A 55 -23.70 7.07 -3.54
C GLY A 55 -23.56 6.02 -2.44
N HIS A 56 -22.35 5.50 -2.32
CA HIS A 56 -22.03 4.44 -1.38
C HIS A 56 -20.55 4.50 -0.99
N TYR A 57 -20.24 4.25 0.30
CA TYR A 57 -18.85 4.12 0.74
C TYR A 57 -18.35 2.68 0.63
N VAL A 58 -17.14 2.52 0.15
CA VAL A 58 -16.37 1.26 0.23
C VAL A 58 -15.11 1.47 1.06
N PHE A 59 -14.77 0.45 1.84
CA PHE A 59 -13.65 0.50 2.77
C PHE A 59 -12.63 -0.60 2.47
N ARG A 60 -11.35 -0.24 2.54
CA ARG A 60 -10.25 -1.19 2.47
C ARG A 60 -9.94 -1.71 3.87
N THR A 61 -10.25 -2.99 4.12
CA THR A 61 -9.88 -3.66 5.37
C THR A 61 -8.38 -4.02 5.34
N PRO A 62 -7.60 -3.68 6.39
CA PRO A 62 -6.18 -4.04 6.45
C PRO A 62 -5.97 -5.55 6.41
N ALA A 63 -4.90 -5.99 5.72
CA ALA A 63 -4.45 -7.37 5.80
C ALA A 63 -3.98 -7.73 7.22
N PRO A 64 -4.04 -9.01 7.65
CA PRO A 64 -3.60 -9.39 8.99
C PRO A 64 -2.15 -9.02 9.31
N LEU A 65 -1.22 -9.16 8.35
CA LEU A 65 0.19 -8.77 8.53
C LEU A 65 0.43 -7.26 8.52
N ALA A 66 -0.56 -6.42 8.17
CA ALA A 66 -0.44 -4.96 8.29
C ALA A 66 -0.20 -4.50 9.75
N LEU A 67 -0.53 -5.35 10.73
CA LEU A 67 -0.18 -5.11 12.14
C LEU A 67 1.33 -5.01 12.38
N PHE A 68 2.13 -5.67 11.55
CA PHE A 68 3.59 -5.60 11.62
C PHE A 68 4.12 -4.41 10.79
N ASP A 69 3.66 -4.29 9.53
CA ASP A 69 4.06 -3.22 8.62
C ASP A 69 2.82 -2.62 7.91
N PRO A 70 2.32 -1.47 8.38
CA PRO A 70 1.20 -0.78 7.73
C PRO A 70 1.58 -0.17 6.37
N GLY A 71 2.86 -0.14 6.01
CA GLY A 71 3.38 0.30 4.71
C GLY A 71 2.87 1.66 4.26
N LEU A 72 2.14 1.69 3.13
CA LEU A 72 1.57 2.91 2.56
C LEU A 72 0.19 3.28 3.15
N ASP A 73 -0.46 2.39 3.90
CA ASP A 73 -1.82 2.60 4.41
C ASP A 73 -2.01 3.91 5.20
N PRO A 74 -1.06 4.38 6.03
CA PRO A 74 -1.20 5.64 6.75
C PRO A 74 -1.25 6.88 5.86
N VAL A 75 -0.67 6.84 4.67
CA VAL A 75 -0.56 7.99 3.74
C VAL A 75 -1.51 7.88 2.55
N THR A 76 -1.95 6.67 2.20
CA THR A 76 -3.02 6.45 1.22
C THR A 76 -4.36 6.40 1.92
N GLY A 77 -5.43 6.80 1.27
CA GLY A 77 -6.77 6.66 1.84
C GLY A 77 -7.20 5.20 1.96
N GLN A 78 -8.22 4.97 2.75
CA GLN A 78 -8.71 3.63 3.10
C GLN A 78 -10.18 3.44 2.78
N SER A 79 -10.83 4.47 2.27
CA SER A 79 -12.22 4.46 1.84
C SER A 79 -12.43 5.34 0.63
N ILE A 80 -13.41 4.99 -0.19
CA ILE A 80 -13.79 5.75 -1.36
C ILE A 80 -15.31 5.90 -1.35
N PHE A 81 -15.78 7.11 -1.62
CA PHE A 81 -17.20 7.34 -1.89
C PHE A 81 -17.48 7.12 -3.37
N LEU A 82 -18.35 6.17 -3.67
CA LEU A 82 -18.76 5.79 -5.02
C LEU A 82 -20.04 6.53 -5.38
N GLU A 83 -19.99 7.36 -6.40
CA GLU A 83 -21.15 8.07 -6.96
C GLU A 83 -21.06 8.17 -8.48
N GLY A 84 -22.16 8.54 -9.12
CA GLY A 84 -22.16 8.79 -10.56
C GLY A 84 -21.37 10.04 -10.93
N HIS A 85 -20.92 10.05 -12.19
CA HIS A 85 -20.27 11.19 -12.83
C HIS A 85 -18.95 11.66 -12.22
N ARG A 86 -18.39 10.93 -11.27
CA ARG A 86 -17.13 11.24 -10.60
C ARG A 86 -16.33 9.98 -10.28
N GLN A 87 -15.04 10.12 -10.34
CA GLN A 87 -14.10 9.17 -9.80
C GLN A 87 -13.42 9.84 -8.61
N ASN A 88 -13.92 9.56 -7.41
CA ASN A 88 -13.40 10.16 -6.20
C ASN A 88 -12.03 9.56 -5.86
N THR A 89 -11.19 10.35 -5.22
CA THR A 89 -9.95 9.87 -4.63
C THR A 89 -10.25 9.20 -3.28
N ASP A 90 -9.35 8.33 -2.89
CA ASP A 90 -9.35 7.74 -1.56
C ASP A 90 -9.32 8.83 -0.46
N MET A 91 -10.09 8.59 0.59
CA MET A 91 -10.30 9.50 1.69
C MET A 91 -9.86 8.89 3.03
N PHE A 92 -9.79 9.74 4.05
CA PHE A 92 -9.48 9.33 5.43
C PHE A 92 -8.11 8.68 5.58
N ALA A 93 -7.08 9.17 4.85
CA ALA A 93 -5.70 8.84 5.17
C ALA A 93 -5.40 9.26 6.62
N ALA A 94 -4.83 8.35 7.42
CA ALA A 94 -4.51 8.62 8.82
C ALA A 94 -3.59 9.84 8.98
N ALA A 95 -2.66 10.02 8.04
CA ALA A 95 -1.78 11.18 8.01
C ALA A 95 -2.51 12.51 7.80
N GLY A 96 -3.64 12.51 7.07
CA GLY A 96 -4.46 13.71 6.85
C GLY A 96 -5.50 13.96 7.95
N ALA A 97 -5.85 12.93 8.73
CA ALA A 97 -6.85 13.01 9.80
C ALA A 97 -6.21 13.30 11.17
N SER A 98 -4.89 13.21 11.29
CA SER A 98 -4.15 13.40 12.53
C SER A 98 -3.50 14.79 12.59
N ALA A 99 -3.59 15.44 13.74
CA ALA A 99 -2.80 16.60 14.10
C ALA A 99 -1.34 16.24 14.49
N ASP A 100 -0.91 15.00 14.24
CA ASP A 100 0.44 14.53 14.51
C ASP A 100 1.45 15.11 13.52
N LEU A 101 1.79 16.34 13.72
CA LEU A 101 2.82 17.05 12.95
C LEU A 101 4.23 16.47 13.13
N GLY A 102 4.42 15.65 14.15
CA GLY A 102 5.69 14.99 14.47
C GLY A 102 5.89 13.65 13.76
N GLY A 103 4.86 13.08 13.14
CA GLY A 103 4.95 11.79 12.45
C GLY A 103 5.14 10.57 13.37
N PHE A 104 4.89 10.72 14.68
CA PHE A 104 5.08 9.65 15.67
C PHE A 104 3.93 8.64 15.70
N SER A 105 2.76 8.98 15.14
CA SER A 105 1.64 8.04 15.00
C SER A 105 1.96 6.85 14.09
N GLY A 106 3.04 6.93 13.33
CA GLY A 106 3.49 5.88 12.41
C GLY A 106 4.46 4.85 12.99
N LEU A 107 4.74 4.85 14.29
CA LEU A 107 5.64 3.87 14.89
C LEU A 107 5.05 2.45 14.74
N SER A 108 5.65 1.65 13.88
CA SER A 108 5.29 0.25 13.64
C SER A 108 6.43 -0.68 14.03
N PRO A 109 6.16 -1.96 14.30
CA PRO A 109 7.23 -2.95 14.49
C PRO A 109 8.24 -2.95 13.36
N ALA A 110 7.78 -2.89 12.10
CA ALA A 110 8.65 -2.82 10.92
C ALA A 110 9.63 -1.65 10.98
N MET A 111 9.14 -0.45 11.32
CA MET A 111 9.99 0.73 11.44
C MET A 111 11.06 0.55 12.53
N VAL A 112 10.71 -0.04 13.67
CA VAL A 112 11.67 -0.31 14.74
C VAL A 112 12.75 -1.30 14.27
N TYR A 113 12.37 -2.37 13.57
CA TYR A 113 13.30 -3.32 13.00
C TYR A 113 14.19 -2.74 11.92
N GLN A 114 13.65 -1.89 11.07
CA GLN A 114 14.39 -1.31 9.95
C GLN A 114 15.41 -0.25 10.41
N TRP A 115 15.09 0.52 11.44
CA TRP A 115 15.87 1.69 11.84
C TRP A 115 16.66 1.45 13.12
N PHE A 116 16.03 0.91 14.18
CA PHE A 116 16.66 0.85 15.52
C PHE A 116 17.36 -0.47 15.80
N ALA A 117 16.88 -1.60 15.30
CA ALA A 117 17.55 -2.88 15.51
C ALA A 117 18.97 -2.93 14.93
N PRO A 118 19.28 -2.35 13.75
CA PRO A 118 20.65 -2.18 13.26
C PRO A 118 21.56 -1.42 14.22
N LEU A 119 21.07 -0.33 14.84
CA LEU A 119 21.88 0.43 15.82
C LEU A 119 22.27 -0.41 17.02
N LEU A 120 21.35 -1.26 17.51
CA LEU A 120 21.70 -2.17 18.60
C LEU A 120 22.76 -3.19 18.18
N LEU A 121 22.65 -3.76 16.97
CA LEU A 121 23.66 -4.67 16.43
C LEU A 121 25.03 -3.98 16.27
N ILE A 122 25.04 -2.72 15.85
CA ILE A 122 26.24 -1.88 15.80
C ILE A 122 26.83 -1.70 17.21
N LEU A 123 25.99 -1.33 18.18
CA LEU A 123 26.46 -1.14 19.57
C LEU A 123 27.01 -2.42 20.20
N LEU A 124 26.45 -3.58 19.88
CA LEU A 124 26.94 -4.86 20.37
C LEU A 124 28.15 -5.38 19.58
N GLY A 125 28.15 -5.14 18.27
CA GLY A 125 29.15 -5.69 17.33
C GLY A 125 30.45 -4.89 17.20
N HIS A 126 30.40 -3.55 17.42
CA HIS A 126 31.58 -2.68 17.15
C HIS A 126 32.84 -3.06 17.89
N GLY A 127 32.72 -3.63 19.08
CA GLY A 127 33.83 -4.00 19.92
C GLY A 127 34.34 -5.44 19.77
N LEU A 128 33.74 -6.27 18.94
CA LEU A 128 33.99 -7.71 18.91
C LEU A 128 35.44 -8.09 18.64
N PHE A 129 36.13 -7.43 17.72
CA PHE A 129 37.54 -7.59 17.44
C PHE A 129 38.37 -6.38 17.92
N ALA A 130 37.87 -5.18 17.73
CA ALA A 130 38.61 -3.97 18.08
C ALA A 130 38.90 -3.90 19.58
N ARG A 131 37.98 -4.34 20.45
CA ARG A 131 38.21 -4.38 21.91
C ARG A 131 39.33 -5.38 22.27
N GLU A 132 39.33 -6.56 21.69
CA GLU A 132 40.33 -7.58 21.93
C GLU A 132 41.71 -7.17 21.40
N ARG A 133 41.72 -6.42 20.29
CA ARG A 133 42.93 -5.86 19.72
C ARG A 133 43.52 -4.75 20.62
N GLU A 134 42.68 -3.82 21.11
CA GLU A 134 43.11 -2.76 22.04
C GLU A 134 43.63 -3.29 23.37
N SER A 135 43.07 -4.43 23.88
CA SER A 135 43.48 -5.04 25.13
C SER A 135 44.64 -6.07 24.99
N GLY A 136 45.07 -6.33 23.76
CA GLY A 136 46.09 -7.36 23.49
C GLY A 136 45.57 -8.80 23.57
N THR A 137 44.31 -9.04 23.95
CA THR A 137 43.77 -10.39 24.10
C THR A 137 43.63 -11.12 22.76
N LEU A 138 43.46 -10.43 21.64
CA LEU A 138 43.44 -11.03 20.31
C LEU A 138 44.80 -11.75 20.01
N ALA A 139 45.90 -11.08 20.30
CA ALA A 139 47.24 -11.64 20.13
C ALA A 139 47.42 -12.92 20.97
N SER A 140 46.96 -12.90 22.21
CA SER A 140 47.02 -14.06 23.10
C SER A 140 46.19 -15.25 22.58
N LEU A 141 44.99 -15.00 22.07
CA LEU A 141 44.13 -16.05 21.49
C LEU A 141 44.76 -16.69 20.24
N LEU A 142 45.33 -15.87 19.36
CA LEU A 142 46.02 -16.36 18.16
C LEU A 142 47.32 -17.13 18.52
N ALA A 143 48.09 -16.67 19.53
CA ALA A 143 49.29 -17.34 20.00
C ALA A 143 49.00 -18.71 20.65
N GLN A 144 47.80 -18.89 21.22
CA GLN A 144 47.31 -20.18 21.77
C GLN A 144 46.80 -21.13 20.68
N GLY A 145 46.94 -20.80 19.38
CA GLY A 145 46.60 -21.67 18.25
C GLY A 145 45.14 -21.52 17.76
N THR A 146 44.37 -20.57 18.30
CA THR A 146 43.03 -20.30 17.78
C THR A 146 43.13 -19.62 16.40
N SER A 147 42.55 -20.22 15.35
CA SER A 147 42.63 -19.65 14.03
C SER A 147 41.67 -18.44 13.87
N GLY A 148 42.09 -17.46 13.05
CA GLY A 148 41.27 -16.28 12.77
C GLY A 148 39.87 -16.61 12.17
N PRO A 149 39.75 -17.56 11.22
CA PRO A 149 38.46 -18.03 10.75
C PRO A 149 37.55 -18.62 11.84
N LEU A 150 38.11 -19.35 12.79
CA LEU A 150 37.34 -19.90 13.92
C LEU A 150 36.81 -18.80 14.85
N LEU A 151 37.64 -17.79 15.14
CA LEU A 151 37.22 -16.61 15.91
C LEU A 151 36.12 -15.83 15.18
N MET A 152 36.28 -15.67 13.87
CA MET A 152 35.25 -15.00 13.03
C MET A 152 33.94 -15.77 13.08
N ALA A 153 33.94 -17.08 12.89
CA ALA A 153 32.75 -17.93 12.93
C ALA A 153 32.07 -17.91 14.31
N GLY A 154 32.85 -18.02 15.39
CA GLY A 154 32.30 -17.95 16.75
C GLY A 154 31.61 -16.62 17.07
N LYS A 155 32.24 -15.50 16.67
CA LYS A 155 31.64 -14.17 16.86
C LYS A 155 30.43 -13.92 15.94
N ALA A 156 30.46 -14.45 14.70
CA ALA A 156 29.30 -14.41 13.80
C ALA A 156 28.12 -15.17 14.40
N LEU A 157 28.36 -16.37 14.96
CA LEU A 157 27.34 -17.17 15.63
C LEU A 157 26.75 -16.44 16.86
N ALA A 158 27.62 -15.80 17.66
CA ALA A 158 27.17 -14.99 18.79
C ALA A 158 26.27 -13.82 18.36
N LEU A 159 26.61 -13.10 17.28
CA LEU A 159 25.73 -12.05 16.73
C LEU A 159 24.44 -12.62 16.15
N LEU A 160 24.49 -13.76 15.48
CA LEU A 160 23.30 -14.43 14.96
C LEU A 160 22.35 -14.84 16.11
N SER A 161 22.89 -15.29 17.24
CA SER A 161 22.09 -15.57 18.45
C SER A 161 21.36 -14.31 18.95
N VAL A 162 22.04 -13.17 18.91
CA VAL A 162 21.41 -11.87 19.24
C VAL A 162 20.29 -11.54 18.24
N VAL A 163 20.51 -11.74 16.95
CA VAL A 163 19.49 -11.53 15.90
C VAL A 163 18.27 -12.41 16.16
N VAL A 164 18.45 -13.69 16.49
CA VAL A 164 17.34 -14.60 16.82
C VAL A 164 16.54 -14.09 18.03
N VAL A 165 17.23 -13.65 19.08
CA VAL A 165 16.55 -13.07 20.27
C VAL A 165 15.77 -11.80 19.90
N LEU A 166 16.32 -10.94 19.05
CA LEU A 166 15.63 -9.74 18.58
C LEU A 166 14.40 -10.05 17.72
N LEU A 167 14.34 -11.20 17.07
CA LEU A 167 13.17 -11.63 16.29
C LEU A 167 12.03 -12.23 17.14
N LEU A 168 12.23 -12.50 18.42
CA LEU A 168 11.17 -13.03 19.29
C LEU A 168 9.93 -12.12 19.37
N PRO A 169 10.04 -10.78 19.53
CA PRO A 169 8.87 -9.91 19.46
C PRO A 169 8.16 -9.95 18.11
N MET A 170 8.89 -10.15 17.01
CA MET A 170 8.28 -10.34 15.69
C MET A 170 7.45 -11.61 15.63
N ALA A 171 7.91 -12.70 16.24
CA ALA A 171 7.13 -13.94 16.32
C ALA A 171 5.76 -13.72 16.97
N LEU A 172 5.65 -12.84 17.96
CA LEU A 172 4.38 -12.44 18.55
C LEU A 172 3.45 -11.79 17.51
N SER A 173 3.96 -10.84 16.72
CA SER A 173 3.17 -10.22 15.64
C SER A 173 2.67 -11.25 14.63
N LEU A 174 3.54 -12.22 14.26
CA LEU A 174 3.18 -13.25 13.30
C LEU A 174 2.12 -14.21 13.84
N VAL A 175 2.22 -14.61 15.11
CA VAL A 175 1.21 -15.47 15.78
C VAL A 175 -0.16 -14.75 15.80
N LEU A 176 -0.17 -13.47 16.11
CA LEU A 176 -1.41 -12.68 16.09
C LEU A 176 -1.99 -12.55 14.67
N ALA A 177 -1.14 -12.37 13.66
CA ALA A 177 -1.58 -12.34 12.26
C ALA A 177 -2.14 -13.69 11.80
N LEU A 178 -1.48 -14.80 12.16
CA LEU A 178 -1.96 -16.17 11.87
C LEU A 178 -3.33 -16.43 12.52
N GLY A 179 -3.50 -16.00 13.78
CA GLY A 179 -4.79 -16.06 14.49
C GLY A 179 -5.89 -15.22 13.82
N ALA A 180 -5.53 -14.17 13.09
CA ALA A 180 -6.43 -13.32 12.31
C ALA A 180 -6.67 -13.83 10.86
N GLY A 181 -6.20 -15.03 10.52
CA GLY A 181 -6.43 -15.68 9.23
C GLY A 181 -5.31 -15.47 8.18
N GLU A 182 -4.12 -15.03 8.59
CA GLU A 182 -3.00 -14.90 7.65
C GLU A 182 -2.44 -16.27 7.23
N ALA A 183 -1.94 -16.35 6.00
CA ALA A 183 -1.27 -17.54 5.50
C ALA A 183 0.12 -17.72 6.14
N ALA A 184 0.40 -18.91 6.70
CA ALA A 184 1.68 -19.22 7.33
C ALA A 184 2.89 -18.99 6.40
N LEU A 185 2.71 -19.23 5.09
CA LEU A 185 3.75 -19.01 4.08
C LEU A 185 4.19 -17.53 4.01
N ALA A 186 3.24 -16.59 4.09
CA ALA A 186 3.56 -15.16 4.09
C ALA A 186 4.25 -14.75 5.39
N ALA A 187 3.82 -15.28 6.53
CA ALA A 187 4.44 -15.04 7.83
C ALA A 187 5.91 -15.52 7.87
N TRP A 188 6.18 -16.75 7.40
CA TRP A 188 7.53 -17.28 7.29
C TRP A 188 8.41 -16.50 6.31
N ALA A 189 7.85 -16.08 5.18
CA ALA A 189 8.56 -15.25 4.23
C ALA A 189 8.97 -13.91 4.86
N LEU A 190 8.07 -13.26 5.60
CA LEU A 190 8.37 -12.01 6.30
C LEU A 190 9.46 -12.19 7.36
N LEU A 191 9.35 -13.24 8.19
CA LEU A 191 10.36 -13.56 9.21
C LEU A 191 11.76 -13.76 8.60
N SER A 192 11.83 -14.51 7.49
CA SER A 192 13.11 -14.78 6.84
C SER A 192 13.72 -13.54 6.17
N ALA A 193 12.90 -12.60 5.66
CA ALA A 193 13.38 -11.31 5.14
C ALA A 193 14.06 -10.48 6.24
N TYR A 194 13.43 -10.39 7.42
CA TYR A 194 14.02 -9.67 8.55
C TYR A 194 15.20 -10.37 9.19
N LEU A 195 15.20 -11.71 9.24
CA LEU A 195 16.37 -12.48 9.65
C LEU A 195 17.59 -12.16 8.76
N LEU A 196 17.40 -12.20 7.45
CA LEU A 196 18.45 -11.89 6.48
C LEU A 196 18.92 -10.43 6.60
N TYR A 197 17.99 -9.48 6.73
CA TYR A 197 18.30 -8.07 6.92
C TYR A 197 19.13 -7.80 8.18
N LEU A 198 18.75 -8.36 9.31
CA LEU A 198 19.49 -8.19 10.56
C LEU A 198 20.84 -8.94 10.52
N ALA A 199 20.91 -10.08 9.86
CA ALA A 199 22.18 -10.80 9.64
C ALA A 199 23.15 -9.96 8.79
N ILE A 200 22.68 -9.19 7.80
CA ILE A 200 23.50 -8.24 7.03
C ILE A 200 24.12 -7.19 7.96
N TRP A 201 23.36 -6.58 8.86
CA TRP A 201 23.87 -5.60 9.80
C TRP A 201 24.83 -6.21 10.81
N GLY A 202 24.57 -7.44 11.29
CA GLY A 202 25.50 -8.19 12.13
C GLY A 202 26.82 -8.49 11.41
N ALA A 203 26.74 -8.96 10.16
CA ALA A 203 27.92 -9.23 9.34
C ALA A 203 28.74 -7.97 9.04
N LEU A 204 28.07 -6.84 8.75
CA LEU A 204 28.71 -5.55 8.54
C LEU A 204 29.45 -5.06 9.80
N ALA A 205 28.80 -5.15 10.97
CA ALA A 205 29.41 -4.78 12.24
C ALA A 205 30.65 -5.65 12.56
N LEU A 206 30.53 -6.93 12.32
CA LEU A 206 31.64 -7.89 12.53
C LEU A 206 32.81 -7.60 11.57
N LEU A 207 32.53 -7.42 10.29
CA LEU A 207 33.54 -7.11 9.26
C LEU A 207 34.30 -5.83 9.58
N VAL A 208 33.61 -4.72 9.85
CA VAL A 208 34.25 -3.44 10.17
C VAL A 208 35.04 -3.53 11.47
N SER A 209 34.55 -4.27 12.48
CA SER A 209 35.28 -4.52 13.72
C SER A 209 36.56 -5.33 13.49
N ALA A 210 36.56 -6.25 12.53
CA ALA A 210 37.76 -7.04 12.18
C ALA A 210 38.81 -6.21 11.42
N LEU A 211 38.36 -5.24 10.59
CA LEU A 211 39.27 -4.46 9.75
C LEU A 211 39.90 -3.25 10.46
N LEU A 212 39.18 -2.58 11.36
CA LEU A 212 39.65 -1.39 12.04
C LEU A 212 40.27 -1.71 13.40
N LYS A 213 41.31 -0.94 13.78
CA LYS A 213 42.10 -1.21 14.99
C LYS A 213 41.45 -0.65 16.27
N ARG A 214 40.76 0.47 16.21
CA ARG A 214 40.23 1.20 17.38
C ARG A 214 38.72 1.11 17.45
N ARG A 215 38.16 0.82 18.62
CA ARG A 215 36.70 0.76 18.84
C ARG A 215 35.96 2.05 18.44
N SER A 216 36.56 3.22 18.75
CA SER A 216 35.99 4.49 18.39
C SER A 216 35.85 4.68 16.88
N SER A 217 36.89 4.25 16.12
CA SER A 217 36.84 4.29 14.64
C SER A 217 35.81 3.32 14.08
N VAL A 218 35.71 2.11 14.65
CA VAL A 218 34.70 1.13 14.25
C VAL A 218 33.29 1.69 14.46
N LEU A 219 33.00 2.23 15.65
CA LEU A 219 31.69 2.79 15.97
C LEU A 219 31.37 3.98 15.06
N ALA A 220 32.30 4.92 14.88
CA ALA A 220 32.11 6.08 13.99
C ALA A 220 31.81 5.64 12.56
N THR A 221 32.57 4.68 12.00
CA THR A 221 32.35 4.14 10.65
C THR A 221 30.98 3.46 10.54
N LEU A 222 30.60 2.62 11.49
CA LEU A 222 29.31 1.90 11.46
C LEU A 222 28.12 2.85 11.59
N VAL A 223 28.20 3.89 12.45
CA VAL A 223 27.16 4.90 12.58
C VAL A 223 27.05 5.74 11.29
N THR A 224 28.19 6.12 10.69
CA THR A 224 28.19 6.81 9.40
C THR A 224 27.56 5.96 8.31
N LEU A 225 27.89 4.67 8.21
CA LEU A 225 27.27 3.73 7.28
C LEU A 225 25.78 3.58 7.55
N TRP A 226 25.38 3.50 8.83
CA TRP A 226 23.95 3.44 9.17
C TRP A 226 23.21 4.71 8.71
N ILE A 227 23.72 5.90 8.97
CA ILE A 227 23.13 7.15 8.49
C ILE A 227 23.04 7.14 6.96
N ALA A 228 24.12 6.77 6.28
CA ALA A 228 24.18 6.73 4.82
C ALA A 228 23.16 5.76 4.23
N LEU A 229 23.14 4.51 4.74
CA LEU A 229 22.29 3.43 4.20
C LEU A 229 20.82 3.58 4.62
N THR A 230 20.52 4.16 5.80
CA THR A 230 19.16 4.19 6.34
C THR A 230 18.45 5.53 6.07
N LEU A 231 19.17 6.64 6.02
CA LEU A 231 18.57 7.98 5.88
C LEU A 231 18.92 8.62 4.54
N VAL A 232 20.21 8.70 4.20
CA VAL A 232 20.67 9.49 3.04
C VAL A 232 20.29 8.80 1.72
N LEU A 233 20.68 7.54 1.52
CA LEU A 233 20.41 6.84 0.26
C LEU A 233 18.92 6.66 -0.03
N PRO A 234 18.04 6.31 0.92
CA PRO A 234 16.60 6.31 0.68
C PRO A 234 16.04 7.66 0.27
N SER A 235 16.51 8.76 0.91
CA SER A 235 16.10 10.13 0.55
C SER A 235 16.56 10.52 -0.85
N VAL A 236 17.78 10.14 -1.23
CA VAL A 236 18.31 10.32 -2.59
C VAL A 236 17.52 9.52 -3.60
N ALA A 237 17.18 8.25 -3.29
CA ALA A 237 16.37 7.39 -4.14
C ALA A 237 14.98 8.00 -4.42
N THR A 238 14.32 8.51 -3.38
CA THR A 238 13.01 9.17 -3.50
C THR A 238 13.11 10.45 -4.33
N SER A 239 14.13 11.26 -4.10
CA SER A 239 14.38 12.49 -4.87
C SER A 239 14.70 12.19 -6.33
N ALA A 240 15.46 11.15 -6.60
CA ALA A 240 15.75 10.70 -7.96
C ALA A 240 14.49 10.20 -8.67
N ALA A 241 13.65 9.41 -7.98
CA ALA A 241 12.41 8.88 -8.53
C ALA A 241 11.46 10.01 -8.96
N THR A 242 11.26 11.02 -8.12
CA THR A 242 10.38 12.16 -8.42
C THR A 242 10.92 13.06 -9.53
N ARG A 243 12.24 13.20 -9.66
CA ARG A 243 12.88 13.99 -10.74
C ARG A 243 12.84 13.27 -12.09
N ILE A 244 13.08 11.94 -12.10
CA ILE A 244 13.14 11.14 -13.34
C ILE A 244 11.74 10.85 -13.87
N ALA A 245 10.77 10.65 -12.99
CA ALA A 245 9.37 10.42 -13.32
C ALA A 245 8.46 11.44 -12.62
N PRO A 246 8.47 12.71 -13.08
CA PRO A 246 7.65 13.73 -12.46
C PRO A 246 6.17 13.43 -12.67
N GLN A 247 5.36 13.69 -11.64
CA GLN A 247 3.91 13.65 -11.74
C GLN A 247 3.42 15.03 -12.14
N ALA A 248 2.45 15.08 -13.07
CA ALA A 248 1.79 16.33 -13.42
C ALA A 248 1.16 16.97 -12.18
N GLY A 249 1.22 18.28 -12.10
CA GLY A 249 0.64 19.04 -11.01
C GLY A 249 -0.88 18.82 -10.91
N LYS A 250 -1.42 18.88 -9.69
CA LYS A 250 -2.86 18.70 -9.48
C LYS A 250 -3.68 19.71 -10.26
N LEU A 251 -3.31 21.01 -10.19
CA LEU A 251 -4.02 22.08 -10.91
C LEU A 251 -4.00 21.87 -12.43
N GLU A 252 -2.85 21.53 -12.99
CA GLU A 252 -2.68 21.26 -14.41
C GLU A 252 -3.56 20.08 -14.85
N THR A 253 -3.56 19.00 -14.06
CA THR A 253 -4.38 17.82 -14.32
C THR A 253 -5.86 18.13 -14.22
N ASP A 254 -6.30 18.89 -13.21
CA ASP A 254 -7.70 19.27 -13.01
C ASP A 254 -8.21 20.17 -14.15
N LEU A 255 -7.39 21.14 -14.60
CA LEU A 255 -7.74 22.00 -15.73
C LEU A 255 -7.85 21.22 -17.04
N ALA A 256 -6.93 20.29 -17.29
CA ALA A 256 -6.99 19.43 -18.47
C ALA A 256 -8.23 18.52 -18.41
N MET A 257 -8.53 17.94 -17.26
CA MET A 257 -9.71 17.11 -17.05
C MET A 257 -11.01 17.90 -17.26
N LEU A 258 -11.10 19.11 -16.71
CA LEU A 258 -12.25 20.00 -16.93
C LEU A 258 -12.43 20.37 -18.41
N SER A 259 -11.34 20.60 -19.13
CA SER A 259 -11.39 20.86 -20.58
C SER A 259 -11.94 19.65 -21.35
N ASP A 260 -11.48 18.45 -21.01
CA ASP A 260 -11.95 17.22 -21.66
C ASP A 260 -13.39 16.89 -21.27
N LEU A 261 -13.78 17.14 -20.01
CA LEU A 261 -15.15 16.96 -19.53
C LEU A 261 -16.15 17.80 -20.36
N ARG A 262 -15.82 19.07 -20.64
CA ARG A 262 -16.67 19.96 -21.46
C ARG A 262 -16.92 19.44 -22.87
N LYS A 263 -16.02 18.63 -23.43
CA LYS A 263 -16.16 18.03 -24.77
C LYS A 263 -17.12 16.83 -24.79
N LEU A 264 -17.42 16.23 -23.62
CA LEU A 264 -18.29 15.06 -23.54
C LEU A 264 -19.79 15.40 -23.63
N GLY A 265 -20.16 16.66 -23.42
CA GLY A 265 -21.56 17.10 -23.34
C GLY A 265 -22.15 16.90 -21.93
N ASP A 266 -23.35 17.48 -21.72
CA ASP A 266 -24.08 17.37 -20.46
C ASP A 266 -24.94 16.09 -20.44
N GLY A 267 -24.47 15.04 -19.79
CA GLY A 267 -25.18 13.76 -19.65
C GLY A 267 -26.56 13.84 -18.95
N HIS A 268 -26.89 14.96 -18.32
CA HIS A 268 -28.22 15.22 -17.74
C HIS A 268 -29.19 15.79 -18.76
N ASN A 269 -28.70 16.31 -19.89
CA ASN A 269 -29.48 16.91 -20.94
C ASN A 269 -29.50 16.02 -22.18
N ALA A 270 -30.57 15.23 -22.34
CA ALA A 270 -30.73 14.37 -23.51
C ALA A 270 -30.84 15.15 -24.86
N ASN A 271 -31.05 16.48 -24.81
CA ASN A 271 -31.10 17.35 -25.99
C ASN A 271 -29.75 18.01 -26.29
N ASP A 272 -28.72 17.78 -25.50
CA ASP A 272 -27.37 18.29 -25.77
C ASP A 272 -26.91 17.85 -27.18
N PRO A 273 -26.35 18.76 -28.00
CA PRO A 273 -25.84 18.46 -29.33
C PRO A 273 -24.86 17.29 -29.37
N ALA A 274 -24.10 17.06 -28.29
CA ALA A 274 -23.16 15.94 -28.19
C ALA A 274 -23.85 14.57 -28.32
N PHE A 275 -25.15 14.45 -28.07
CA PHE A 275 -25.95 13.24 -28.19
C PHE A 275 -26.86 13.16 -29.40
N ALA A 276 -26.75 14.14 -30.35
CA ALA A 276 -27.60 14.17 -31.54
C ALA A 276 -27.49 12.91 -32.40
N GLN A 277 -26.28 12.43 -32.61
CA GLN A 277 -26.04 11.19 -33.36
C GLN A 277 -26.62 9.97 -32.65
N LEU A 278 -26.37 9.83 -31.32
CA LEU A 278 -26.94 8.76 -30.52
C LEU A 278 -28.46 8.69 -30.60
N ARG A 279 -29.11 9.87 -30.55
CA ARG A 279 -30.55 9.99 -30.68
C ARG A 279 -31.04 9.58 -32.07
N ALA A 280 -30.37 10.04 -33.14
CA ALA A 280 -30.71 9.67 -34.51
C ALA A 280 -30.56 8.16 -34.75
N ASP A 281 -29.49 7.58 -34.30
CA ASP A 281 -29.22 6.12 -34.39
C ASP A 281 -30.27 5.30 -33.64
N LEU A 282 -30.71 5.80 -32.47
CA LEU A 282 -31.72 5.12 -31.67
C LEU A 282 -33.08 5.14 -32.34
N LEU A 283 -33.50 6.30 -32.87
CA LEU A 283 -34.76 6.44 -33.62
C LEU A 283 -34.77 5.55 -34.88
N ALA A 284 -33.68 5.56 -35.64
CA ALA A 284 -33.50 4.70 -36.80
C ALA A 284 -33.55 3.23 -36.48
N ARG A 285 -32.88 2.80 -35.41
CA ARG A 285 -32.84 1.38 -34.94
C ARG A 285 -34.23 0.87 -34.59
N HIS A 286 -35.08 1.70 -33.99
CA HIS A 286 -36.44 1.34 -33.59
C HIS A 286 -37.49 1.67 -34.65
N GLY A 287 -37.11 2.27 -35.77
CA GLY A 287 -38.06 2.63 -36.85
C GLY A 287 -39.10 3.66 -36.46
N VAL A 288 -38.77 4.52 -35.47
CA VAL A 288 -39.68 5.57 -34.99
C VAL A 288 -39.13 6.97 -35.31
N GLN A 289 -40.03 7.95 -35.40
CA GLN A 289 -39.63 9.32 -35.73
C GLN A 289 -39.55 10.24 -34.51
N ARG A 290 -40.24 9.89 -33.45
CA ARG A 290 -40.31 10.69 -32.22
C ARG A 290 -39.70 9.96 -31.06
N VAL A 291 -39.06 10.70 -30.15
CA VAL A 291 -38.43 10.18 -28.93
C VAL A 291 -39.46 9.53 -27.99
N GLU A 292 -40.69 10.08 -27.97
CA GLU A 292 -41.79 9.58 -27.15
C GLU A 292 -42.25 8.18 -27.54
N ASP A 293 -42.02 7.79 -28.81
CA ASP A 293 -42.42 6.48 -29.37
C ASP A 293 -41.35 5.40 -29.18
N LEU A 294 -40.19 5.76 -28.58
CA LEU A 294 -39.13 4.81 -28.26
C LEU A 294 -39.59 3.84 -27.18
N PRO A 295 -39.24 2.52 -27.28
CA PRO A 295 -39.54 1.54 -26.25
C PRO A 295 -38.61 1.70 -25.01
N VAL A 296 -37.67 2.64 -25.04
CA VAL A 296 -36.72 2.93 -23.97
C VAL A 296 -36.69 4.43 -23.67
N ASN A 297 -36.35 4.77 -22.42
CA ASN A 297 -36.21 6.16 -22.02
C ASN A 297 -34.88 6.73 -22.54
N LEU A 298 -34.97 7.71 -23.46
CA LEU A 298 -33.80 8.37 -24.04
C LEU A 298 -32.85 8.95 -22.97
N ARG A 299 -33.39 9.55 -21.88
CA ARG A 299 -32.55 10.11 -20.81
C ARG A 299 -31.73 9.05 -20.11
N GLY A 300 -32.28 7.85 -19.89
CA GLY A 300 -31.57 6.71 -19.35
C GLY A 300 -30.47 6.21 -20.29
N VAL A 301 -30.75 6.13 -21.60
CA VAL A 301 -29.75 5.74 -22.62
C VAL A 301 -28.64 6.79 -22.73
N VAL A 302 -28.95 8.07 -22.70
CA VAL A 302 -27.97 9.17 -22.68
C VAL A 302 -27.12 9.09 -21.41
N ALA A 303 -27.72 8.81 -20.24
CA ALA A 303 -26.98 8.64 -18.99
C ALA A 303 -25.99 7.45 -19.06
N GLN A 304 -26.39 6.32 -19.64
CA GLN A 304 -25.48 5.18 -19.86
C GLN A 304 -24.31 5.54 -20.77
N PHE A 305 -24.61 6.16 -21.91
CA PHE A 305 -23.59 6.54 -22.90
C PHE A 305 -22.61 7.59 -22.35
N SER A 306 -23.16 8.62 -21.68
CA SER A 306 -22.36 9.67 -21.05
C SER A 306 -21.46 9.12 -19.95
N GLU A 307 -22.00 8.28 -19.06
CA GLU A 307 -21.22 7.67 -18.00
C GLU A 307 -20.09 6.78 -18.52
N GLN A 308 -20.33 6.02 -19.60
CA GLN A 308 -19.31 5.23 -20.25
C GLN A 308 -18.14 6.11 -20.74
N ARG A 309 -18.45 7.16 -21.53
CA ARG A 309 -17.43 8.06 -22.07
C ARG A 309 -16.66 8.81 -20.98
N LEU A 310 -17.39 9.22 -19.94
CA LEU A 310 -16.81 9.88 -18.77
C LEU A 310 -15.86 8.93 -18.03
N THR A 311 -16.29 7.71 -17.75
CA THR A 311 -15.47 6.71 -17.08
C THR A 311 -14.20 6.38 -17.89
N GLU A 312 -14.31 6.23 -19.21
CA GLU A 312 -13.15 6.03 -20.09
C GLU A 312 -12.17 7.20 -20.01
N MET A 313 -12.67 8.43 -19.97
CA MET A 313 -11.84 9.62 -19.81
C MET A 313 -11.14 9.64 -18.43
N LEU A 314 -11.89 9.45 -17.35
CA LEU A 314 -11.37 9.46 -15.98
C LEU A 314 -10.33 8.34 -15.76
N ASN A 315 -10.59 7.15 -16.30
CA ASN A 315 -9.65 6.04 -16.25
C ASN A 315 -8.32 6.37 -16.95
N ARG A 316 -8.33 7.08 -18.08
CA ARG A 316 -7.08 7.53 -18.73
C ARG A 316 -6.25 8.44 -17.81
N TYR A 317 -6.88 9.34 -17.06
CA TYR A 317 -6.18 10.20 -16.08
C TYR A 317 -5.68 9.39 -14.89
N ALA A 318 -6.49 8.49 -14.36
CA ALA A 318 -6.09 7.57 -13.29
C ALA A 318 -4.90 6.69 -13.71
N ASP A 319 -4.95 6.07 -14.88
CA ASP A 319 -3.89 5.19 -15.40
C ASP A 319 -2.56 5.94 -15.62
N ARG A 320 -2.60 7.19 -16.08
CA ARG A 320 -1.41 8.04 -16.18
C ARG A 320 -0.78 8.28 -14.81
N ARG A 321 -1.60 8.61 -13.81
CA ARG A 321 -1.16 8.81 -12.43
C ARG A 321 -0.55 7.53 -11.85
N LEU A 322 -1.29 6.42 -11.92
CA LEU A 322 -0.85 5.12 -11.41
C LEU A 322 0.42 4.63 -12.11
N SER A 323 0.52 4.77 -13.43
CA SER A 323 1.73 4.38 -14.18
C SER A 323 2.95 5.23 -13.81
N THR A 324 2.77 6.51 -13.49
CA THR A 324 3.85 7.37 -13.00
C THR A 324 4.32 6.90 -11.62
N GLN A 325 3.39 6.58 -10.70
CA GLN A 325 3.73 6.04 -9.39
C GLN A 325 4.47 4.69 -9.49
N VAL A 326 4.06 3.81 -10.39
CA VAL A 326 4.76 2.53 -10.66
C VAL A 326 6.19 2.79 -11.17
N ARG A 327 6.38 3.76 -12.07
CA ARG A 327 7.73 4.15 -12.55
C ARG A 327 8.59 4.72 -11.42
N GLN A 328 8.03 5.56 -10.56
CA GLN A 328 8.74 6.10 -9.40
C GLN A 328 9.13 4.97 -8.43
N ALA A 329 8.22 4.05 -8.13
CA ALA A 329 8.50 2.88 -7.30
C ALA A 329 9.61 2.00 -7.90
N ALA A 330 9.59 1.74 -9.21
CA ALA A 330 10.63 0.96 -9.88
C ALA A 330 12.01 1.63 -9.85
N ILE A 331 12.07 2.97 -9.94
CA ILE A 331 13.31 3.72 -9.79
C ILE A 331 13.83 3.57 -8.35
N GLN A 332 12.96 3.76 -7.36
CA GLN A 332 13.30 3.62 -5.95
C GLN A 332 13.76 2.20 -5.60
N GLU A 333 13.08 1.19 -6.10
CA GLU A 333 13.41 -0.23 -5.92
C GLU A 333 14.83 -0.56 -6.41
N ARG A 334 15.25 -0.03 -7.57
CA ARG A 334 16.62 -0.24 -8.09
C ARG A 334 17.70 0.24 -7.11
N HIS A 335 17.43 1.23 -6.28
CA HIS A 335 18.34 1.69 -5.24
C HIS A 335 18.45 0.72 -4.06
N GLY A 336 17.59 -0.29 -3.97
CA GLY A 336 17.71 -1.41 -3.02
C GLY A 336 19.02 -2.21 -3.17
N TRP A 337 19.66 -2.17 -4.35
CA TRP A 337 21.02 -2.70 -4.56
C TRP A 337 22.09 -1.92 -3.78
N LEU A 338 21.86 -0.66 -3.50
CA LEU A 338 22.78 0.21 -2.77
C LEU A 338 22.50 0.25 -1.27
N THR A 339 21.30 -0.12 -0.85
CA THR A 339 20.94 -0.11 0.58
C THR A 339 19.96 -1.24 0.93
N PRO A 340 20.33 -2.11 1.90
CA PRO A 340 19.47 -3.20 2.32
C PRO A 340 18.18 -2.73 3.01
N VAL A 341 18.13 -1.47 3.47
CA VAL A 341 16.94 -0.89 4.12
C VAL A 341 15.80 -0.73 3.13
N LEU A 342 16.05 -0.22 1.91
CA LEU A 342 15.02 -0.15 0.88
C LEU A 342 14.56 -1.55 0.46
N ALA A 343 15.49 -2.48 0.29
CA ALA A 343 15.13 -3.85 -0.09
C ALA A 343 14.22 -4.52 0.95
N VAL A 344 14.55 -4.43 2.26
CA VAL A 344 13.69 -5.02 3.28
C VAL A 344 12.37 -4.29 3.43
N ALA A 345 12.33 -2.95 3.28
CA ALA A 345 11.11 -2.18 3.38
C ALA A 345 10.13 -2.51 2.23
N ASP A 346 10.63 -2.65 1.00
CA ASP A 346 9.82 -3.04 -0.15
C ASP A 346 9.34 -4.50 -0.03
N ALA A 347 10.22 -5.44 0.38
CA ALA A 347 9.82 -6.81 0.68
C ALA A 347 8.75 -6.89 1.76
N SER A 348 8.93 -6.14 2.85
CA SER A 348 7.99 -6.08 3.97
C SER A 348 6.61 -5.63 3.51
N ARG A 349 6.52 -4.51 2.80
CA ARG A 349 5.26 -3.97 2.27
C ARG A 349 4.57 -4.94 1.30
N ALA A 350 5.34 -5.57 0.39
CA ALA A 350 4.79 -6.57 -0.52
C ALA A 350 4.21 -7.79 0.23
N LEU A 351 4.95 -8.29 1.24
CA LEU A 351 4.55 -9.46 2.03
C LEU A 351 3.37 -9.18 2.97
N THR A 352 3.29 -7.96 3.50
CA THR A 352 2.17 -7.56 4.38
C THR A 352 0.94 -7.08 3.61
N GLY A 353 1.03 -6.95 2.27
CA GLY A 353 -0.07 -6.48 1.44
C GLY A 353 -0.40 -4.99 1.64
N THR A 354 0.62 -4.18 1.94
CA THR A 354 0.52 -2.74 2.18
C THR A 354 1.34 -1.93 1.17
N ASP A 355 1.71 -2.57 0.06
CA ASP A 355 2.46 -2.00 -1.05
C ASP A 355 1.57 -1.19 -2.01
N LEU A 356 2.21 -0.50 -2.95
CA LEU A 356 1.55 0.30 -3.98
C LEU A 356 0.64 -0.54 -4.88
N ALA A 357 1.03 -1.79 -5.19
CA ALA A 357 0.24 -2.67 -6.04
C ALA A 357 -1.11 -3.03 -5.38
N HIS A 358 -1.11 -3.27 -4.07
CA HIS A 358 -2.33 -3.50 -3.28
C HIS A 358 -3.25 -2.29 -3.28
N HIS A 359 -2.68 -1.10 -3.06
CA HIS A 359 -3.42 0.16 -3.10
C HIS A 359 -4.05 0.39 -4.50
N HIS A 360 -3.29 0.23 -5.58
CA HIS A 360 -3.80 0.37 -6.95
C HIS A 360 -4.91 -0.63 -7.26
N ARG A 361 -4.82 -1.86 -6.75
CA ARG A 361 -5.86 -2.86 -6.91
C ARG A 361 -7.16 -2.44 -6.22
N PHE A 362 -7.06 -1.93 -4.98
CA PHE A 362 -8.21 -1.38 -4.27
C PHE A 362 -8.92 -0.28 -5.07
N LEU A 363 -8.17 0.68 -5.61
CA LEU A 363 -8.74 1.76 -6.42
C LEU A 363 -9.46 1.23 -7.66
N ARG A 364 -8.88 0.24 -8.35
CA ARG A 364 -9.48 -0.37 -9.55
C ARG A 364 -10.72 -1.19 -9.25
N GLU A 365 -10.71 -1.99 -8.18
CA GLU A 365 -11.87 -2.78 -7.77
C GLU A 365 -13.03 -1.88 -7.32
N ALA A 366 -12.74 -0.82 -6.57
CA ALA A 366 -13.75 0.17 -6.18
C ALA A 366 -14.36 0.88 -7.39
N GLU A 367 -13.54 1.28 -8.38
CA GLU A 367 -14.03 1.90 -9.61
C GLU A 367 -14.83 0.92 -10.48
N ALA A 368 -14.42 -0.33 -10.56
CA ALA A 368 -15.18 -1.35 -11.28
C ALA A 368 -16.59 -1.55 -10.66
N LEU A 369 -16.66 -1.60 -9.32
CA LEU A 369 -17.94 -1.65 -8.62
C LEU A 369 -18.80 -0.40 -8.90
N ARG A 370 -18.19 0.80 -8.79
CA ARG A 370 -18.87 2.07 -9.09
C ARG A 370 -19.48 2.04 -10.48
N TYR A 371 -18.68 1.70 -11.49
CA TYR A 371 -19.13 1.67 -12.88
C TYR A 371 -20.26 0.68 -13.11
N ALA A 372 -20.10 -0.57 -12.62
CA ALA A 372 -21.13 -1.61 -12.76
C ALA A 372 -22.46 -1.19 -12.12
N PHE A 373 -22.40 -0.65 -10.92
CA PHE A 373 -23.54 -0.18 -10.15
C PHE A 373 -24.24 1.01 -10.85
N VAL A 374 -23.50 2.05 -11.26
CA VAL A 374 -24.06 3.23 -11.93
C VAL A 374 -24.68 2.84 -13.27
N GLN A 375 -24.03 1.99 -14.04
CA GLN A 375 -24.57 1.49 -15.31
C GLN A 375 -25.80 0.60 -15.11
N GLY A 376 -25.84 -0.19 -14.05
CA GLY A 376 -27.05 -0.94 -13.68
C GLY A 376 -28.25 -0.01 -13.42
N LEU A 377 -28.05 1.03 -12.64
CA LEU A 377 -29.11 2.04 -12.38
C LEU A 377 -29.53 2.82 -13.62
N ASN A 378 -28.57 3.20 -14.47
CA ASN A 378 -28.87 3.86 -15.74
C ASN A 378 -29.65 2.95 -16.69
N ARG A 379 -29.38 1.63 -16.67
CA ARG A 379 -30.15 0.62 -17.41
C ARG A 379 -31.60 0.55 -16.90
N VAL A 380 -31.79 0.48 -15.59
CA VAL A 380 -33.12 0.54 -14.97
C VAL A 380 -33.86 1.80 -15.39
N HIS A 381 -33.16 2.95 -15.42
CA HIS A 381 -33.73 4.21 -15.90
C HIS A 381 -34.16 4.10 -17.38
N ALA A 382 -33.34 3.53 -18.24
CA ALA A 382 -33.64 3.40 -19.67
C ALA A 382 -34.80 2.43 -19.96
N GLU A 383 -34.88 1.31 -19.22
CA GLU A 383 -35.78 0.20 -19.53
C GLU A 383 -37.12 0.24 -18.77
N GLN A 384 -37.14 0.81 -17.56
CA GLN A 384 -38.32 0.77 -16.69
C GLN A 384 -39.10 2.07 -16.60
N LEU A 385 -38.55 3.19 -17.04
CA LEU A 385 -39.21 4.50 -16.95
C LEU A 385 -39.71 4.99 -18.32
N ALA A 386 -40.97 5.45 -18.37
CA ALA A 386 -41.48 6.10 -19.55
C ALA A 386 -40.88 7.51 -19.73
N TYR A 387 -40.38 7.81 -20.93
CA TYR A 387 -39.77 9.10 -21.26
C TYR A 387 -40.72 10.27 -20.99
N SER A 388 -42.01 10.11 -21.36
CA SER A 388 -43.05 11.14 -21.18
C SER A 388 -43.30 11.50 -19.71
N ASP A 389 -43.16 10.56 -18.78
CA ASP A 389 -43.29 10.83 -17.35
C ASP A 389 -42.00 11.47 -16.81
N ASP A 390 -40.84 10.97 -17.24
CA ASP A 390 -39.55 11.45 -16.77
C ASP A 390 -39.27 12.92 -17.11
N ILE A 391 -39.69 13.40 -18.29
CA ILE A 391 -39.55 14.82 -18.64
C ILE A 391 -40.49 15.74 -17.84
N ARG A 392 -41.62 15.23 -17.35
CA ARG A 392 -42.61 15.97 -16.56
C ARG A 392 -42.46 15.86 -15.07
N ARG A 393 -41.58 14.99 -14.59
CA ARG A 393 -41.46 14.64 -13.16
C ARG A 393 -41.21 15.82 -12.21
N SER A 394 -40.64 16.92 -12.71
CA SER A 394 -40.40 18.13 -11.91
C SER A 394 -41.59 19.01 -11.74
N SER A 395 -42.60 18.89 -12.63
CA SER A 395 -43.79 19.73 -12.68
C SER A 395 -45.10 18.97 -12.39
N ASP A 396 -45.08 17.64 -12.44
CA ASP A 396 -46.23 16.76 -12.23
C ASP A 396 -45.93 15.71 -11.16
N ALA A 397 -46.62 15.82 -10.02
CA ALA A 397 -46.45 14.90 -8.87
C ALA A 397 -46.86 13.45 -9.20
N GLN A 398 -47.75 13.21 -10.15
CA GLN A 398 -48.11 11.86 -10.57
C GLN A 398 -47.03 11.28 -11.47
N ALA A 399 -46.47 12.06 -12.39
CA ALA A 399 -45.32 11.65 -13.20
C ALA A 399 -44.11 11.36 -12.32
N GLU A 400 -43.85 12.15 -11.28
CA GLU A 400 -42.79 11.88 -10.31
C GLU A 400 -42.98 10.53 -9.61
N ARG A 401 -44.20 10.18 -9.19
CA ARG A 401 -44.51 8.89 -8.59
C ARG A 401 -44.30 7.73 -9.56
N ARG A 402 -44.71 7.87 -10.83
CA ARG A 402 -44.54 6.82 -11.87
C ARG A 402 -43.07 6.63 -12.28
N THR A 403 -42.19 7.59 -12.02
CA THR A 403 -40.76 7.48 -12.27
C THR A 403 -39.99 6.94 -11.08
N ARG A 404 -40.66 6.47 -10.04
CA ARG A 404 -40.03 5.72 -8.94
C ARG A 404 -40.00 4.25 -9.29
N VAL A 405 -38.83 3.63 -9.20
CA VAL A 405 -38.68 2.18 -9.33
C VAL A 405 -38.63 1.55 -7.94
N ALA A 406 -39.00 0.26 -7.90
CA ALA A 406 -39.02 -0.50 -6.66
C ALA A 406 -37.62 -0.57 -6.02
N ALA A 407 -37.60 -0.50 -4.69
CA ALA A 407 -36.38 -0.57 -3.88
C ALA A 407 -35.59 -1.88 -4.11
N ALA A 408 -36.21 -2.94 -4.60
CA ALA A 408 -35.53 -4.18 -5.01
C ALA A 408 -34.41 -3.95 -6.06
N ASN A 409 -34.49 -2.87 -6.85
CA ASN A 409 -33.43 -2.53 -7.81
C ASN A 409 -32.12 -2.07 -7.13
N TRP A 410 -32.14 -1.71 -5.84
CA TRP A 410 -30.92 -1.33 -5.10
C TRP A 410 -30.02 -2.53 -4.84
N GLN A 411 -30.53 -3.76 -4.95
CA GLN A 411 -29.74 -5.01 -4.86
C GLN A 411 -28.75 -5.19 -6.03
N LEU A 412 -28.79 -4.31 -7.05
CA LEU A 412 -27.72 -4.20 -8.06
C LEU A 412 -26.36 -3.81 -7.45
N LEU A 413 -26.35 -3.20 -6.26
CA LEU A 413 -25.12 -2.95 -5.53
C LEU A 413 -24.55 -4.27 -5.00
N GLU A 414 -23.48 -4.74 -5.61
CA GLU A 414 -22.75 -5.90 -5.11
C GLU A 414 -22.02 -5.57 -3.81
N ARG A 415 -21.88 -6.57 -2.93
CA ARG A 415 -21.12 -6.40 -1.69
C ARG A 415 -19.64 -6.23 -2.00
N PHE A 416 -19.06 -5.15 -1.51
CA PHE A 416 -17.63 -4.91 -1.65
C PHE A 416 -16.85 -5.62 -0.56
N ARG A 417 -15.91 -6.47 -0.95
CA ARG A 417 -14.99 -7.16 -0.07
C ARG A 417 -13.59 -7.09 -0.66
N PHE A 418 -12.77 -6.21 -0.11
CA PHE A 418 -11.38 -6.15 -0.53
C PHE A 418 -10.53 -7.12 0.30
N GLU A 419 -10.05 -8.17 -0.34
CA GLU A 419 -9.22 -9.19 0.29
C GLU A 419 -7.74 -9.04 -0.13
N PRO A 420 -6.79 -9.36 0.76
CA PRO A 420 -5.38 -9.37 0.41
C PRO A 420 -5.09 -10.37 -0.72
N ASP A 421 -4.05 -10.08 -1.52
CA ASP A 421 -3.54 -11.06 -2.49
C ASP A 421 -3.08 -12.33 -1.80
N ALA A 422 -3.23 -13.47 -2.48
CA ALA A 422 -2.72 -14.73 -2.01
C ALA A 422 -1.21 -14.65 -1.69
N ALA A 423 -0.78 -15.36 -0.63
CA ALA A 423 0.60 -15.33 -0.15
C ALA A 423 1.64 -15.56 -1.26
N VAL A 424 1.36 -16.48 -2.19
CA VAL A 424 2.26 -16.79 -3.33
C VAL A 424 2.48 -15.57 -4.22
N ARG A 425 1.45 -14.77 -4.51
CA ARG A 425 1.60 -13.54 -5.30
C ARG A 425 2.40 -12.47 -4.56
N ARG A 426 2.17 -12.32 -3.25
CA ARG A 426 2.92 -11.38 -2.39
C ARG A 426 4.41 -11.76 -2.33
N ILE A 427 4.73 -13.04 -2.19
CA ILE A 427 6.10 -13.56 -2.21
C ILE A 427 6.75 -13.36 -3.58
N ALA A 428 6.03 -13.62 -4.67
CA ALA A 428 6.55 -13.40 -6.01
C ALA A 428 6.93 -11.93 -6.25
N ARG A 429 6.12 -10.98 -5.74
CA ARG A 429 6.47 -9.55 -5.79
C ARG A 429 7.71 -9.20 -4.99
N ALA A 430 7.92 -9.87 -3.85
CA ALA A 430 9.10 -9.66 -3.01
C ALA A 430 10.37 -10.39 -3.53
N GLY A 431 10.28 -11.15 -4.62
CA GLY A 431 11.37 -12.01 -5.10
C GLY A 431 12.65 -11.25 -5.45
N HIS A 432 12.52 -10.08 -6.06
CA HIS A 432 13.66 -9.25 -6.44
C HIS A 432 14.40 -8.68 -5.22
N GLN A 433 13.68 -8.29 -4.18
CA GLN A 433 14.23 -7.80 -2.92
C GLN A 433 15.01 -8.88 -2.17
N TRP A 434 14.58 -10.15 -2.26
CA TRP A 434 15.33 -11.28 -1.72
C TRP A 434 16.68 -11.45 -2.40
N LEU A 435 16.75 -11.26 -3.71
CA LEU A 435 18.01 -11.30 -4.45
C LEU A 435 18.97 -10.19 -3.98
N MET A 436 18.45 -8.97 -3.78
CA MET A 436 19.22 -7.84 -3.28
C MET A 436 19.79 -8.13 -1.87
N LEU A 437 18.93 -8.55 -0.94
CA LEU A 437 19.35 -8.90 0.43
C LEU A 437 20.34 -10.08 0.42
N GLY A 438 20.09 -11.10 -0.40
CA GLY A 438 21.00 -12.23 -0.56
C GLY A 438 22.38 -11.83 -1.07
N ALA A 439 22.43 -10.94 -2.07
CA ALA A 439 23.68 -10.41 -2.61
C ALA A 439 24.47 -9.63 -1.53
N TRP A 440 23.81 -8.75 -0.77
CA TRP A 440 24.42 -8.04 0.35
C TRP A 440 25.00 -9.00 1.37
N PHE A 441 24.25 -10.02 1.77
CA PHE A 441 24.69 -11.00 2.74
C PHE A 441 25.90 -11.81 2.25
N LEU A 442 25.88 -12.27 0.99
CA LEU A 442 26.98 -13.05 0.41
C LEU A 442 28.26 -12.21 0.27
N VAL A 443 28.17 -10.95 -0.12
CA VAL A 443 29.33 -10.05 -0.18
C VAL A 443 29.94 -9.85 1.21
N LEU A 444 29.14 -9.60 2.23
CA LEU A 444 29.61 -9.43 3.59
C LEU A 444 30.16 -10.73 4.20
N LEU A 445 29.54 -11.86 3.89
CA LEU A 445 30.03 -13.17 4.29
C LEU A 445 31.42 -13.46 3.68
N GLY A 446 31.56 -13.21 2.37
CA GLY A 446 32.87 -13.33 1.67
C GLY A 446 33.93 -12.40 2.28
N GLY A 447 33.57 -11.14 2.56
CA GLY A 447 34.41 -10.18 3.26
C GLY A 447 34.81 -10.65 4.66
N GLY A 448 33.89 -11.24 5.41
CA GLY A 448 34.15 -11.83 6.74
C GLY A 448 35.14 -13.00 6.68
N VAL A 449 34.95 -13.92 5.72
CA VAL A 449 35.87 -15.04 5.50
C VAL A 449 37.27 -14.53 5.14
N TRP A 450 37.34 -13.57 4.24
CA TRP A 450 38.63 -12.94 3.85
C TRP A 450 39.30 -12.22 5.03
N ALA A 451 38.57 -11.44 5.82
CA ALA A 451 39.09 -10.76 6.98
C ALA A 451 39.55 -11.75 8.06
N GLY A 452 38.80 -12.84 8.29
CA GLY A 452 39.17 -13.91 9.21
C GLY A 452 40.49 -14.57 8.88
N ARG A 453 40.76 -14.82 7.59
CA ARG A 453 42.04 -15.38 7.11
C ARG A 453 43.23 -14.42 7.29
N ARG A 454 42.97 -13.11 7.40
CA ARG A 454 43.99 -12.05 7.54
C ARG A 454 44.13 -11.50 8.95
N LEU A 455 43.39 -12.08 9.92
CA LEU A 455 43.54 -11.66 11.30
C LEU A 455 44.97 -11.97 11.80
N GLN A 456 45.64 -10.89 12.17
CA GLN A 456 46.96 -10.91 12.76
C GLN A 456 46.90 -10.25 14.13
N PRO A 457 47.84 -10.58 15.04
CA PRO A 457 47.94 -9.98 16.35
C PRO A 457 47.97 -8.45 16.33
#